data_23078ac126d681e46c8fb5dee512d8af
#
_entry.id   23078ac126d681e46c8fb5dee512d8af
#
_cell.length_a   1.000
_cell.length_b   1.000
_cell.length_c   1.000
_cell.angle_alpha   90.00
_cell.angle_beta   90.00
_cell.angle_gamma   90.00
#
_symmetry.space_group_name_H-M   'P 1'
#
loop_
_entity.id
_entity.type
_entity.pdbx_description
1 polymer ?
#
loop_
_entity_poly.entity_id
_entity_poly.type
_entity_poly.pdbx_seq_one_letter_code
_entity_poly.pdbx_strand_id
1 'polypeptide(L)'
;MARYDVKPGSTSSGVTVGGSSTMYVSSAGTAIETTISGNYAWGSMGILNGGEAIKTTIANNGSVEVANGGRIQETNQIGGKQSILSGGITDNATITGGTLYLADGASATNLIINSNGGMIGDFSSASYITGTSNGKEIKISNGIMQNLTVYQAHYITVGERWVASRSIIQGDYSKSTMYI
;
A
#
# COMPACT_ATOMS: atom_id res chain seq x y z
N MET A 1 4.91 -7.98 23.75
CA MET A 1 4.65 -6.88 22.84
C MET A 1 5.81 -5.90 22.90
N ALA A 2 6.58 -5.78 21.83
CA ALA A 2 7.68 -4.82 21.78
C ALA A 2 7.25 -3.56 20.99
N ARG A 3 7.78 -2.40 21.37
CA ARG A 3 7.60 -1.15 20.65
C ARG A 3 8.95 -0.64 20.17
N TYR A 4 9.04 -0.27 18.92
CA TYR A 4 10.21 0.32 18.28
C TYR A 4 9.87 1.75 17.86
N ASP A 5 10.55 2.75 18.42
CA ASP A 5 10.35 4.14 18.04
C ASP A 5 11.58 4.66 17.29
N VAL A 6 11.41 4.88 15.98
CA VAL A 6 12.41 5.59 15.16
C VAL A 6 12.17 7.08 15.37
N LYS A 7 13.00 7.68 16.21
CA LYS A 7 12.87 9.07 16.64
C LYS A 7 13.23 10.06 15.52
N PRO A 8 12.82 11.32 15.63
CA PRO A 8 13.20 12.35 14.68
C PRO A 8 14.72 12.42 14.47
N GLY A 9 15.14 12.43 13.19
CA GLY A 9 16.54 12.45 12.79
C GLY A 9 17.33 11.17 13.03
N SER A 10 16.66 10.08 13.45
CA SER A 10 17.29 8.77 13.66
C SER A 10 17.02 7.83 12.51
N THR A 11 17.94 6.91 12.27
CA THR A 11 17.78 5.80 11.32
C THR A 11 17.77 4.47 12.08
N SER A 12 16.83 3.59 11.73
CA SER A 12 16.77 2.20 12.18
C SER A 12 16.89 1.28 10.97
N SER A 13 17.76 0.27 11.01
CA SER A 13 17.99 -0.61 9.86
C SER A 13 17.98 -2.08 10.25
N GLY A 14 17.50 -2.95 9.32
CA GLY A 14 17.53 -4.40 9.46
C GLY A 14 16.62 -4.97 10.55
N VAL A 15 15.59 -4.24 10.98
CA VAL A 15 14.71 -4.67 12.07
C VAL A 15 13.59 -5.58 11.56
N THR A 16 13.33 -6.68 12.28
CA THR A 16 12.14 -7.49 12.08
C THR A 16 11.10 -7.18 13.17
N VAL A 17 9.93 -6.73 12.75
CA VAL A 17 8.79 -6.41 13.61
C VAL A 17 7.72 -7.49 13.44
N GLY A 18 7.54 -8.28 14.47
CA GLY A 18 6.59 -9.40 14.43
C GLY A 18 5.99 -9.68 15.81
N GLY A 19 5.09 -10.68 15.91
CA GLY A 19 4.59 -11.15 17.19
C GLY A 19 3.95 -10.09 18.08
N SER A 20 2.95 -9.35 17.61
CA SER A 20 2.27 -8.25 18.31
C SER A 20 3.16 -7.03 18.60
N SER A 21 4.29 -6.91 17.91
CA SER A 21 5.16 -5.73 18.05
C SER A 21 4.79 -4.64 17.07
N THR A 22 5.09 -3.40 17.44
CA THR A 22 4.80 -2.23 16.59
C THR A 22 6.03 -1.34 16.47
N MET A 23 6.31 -0.89 15.25
CA MET A 23 7.28 0.16 14.97
C MET A 23 6.57 1.46 14.59
N TYR A 24 7.04 2.58 15.11
CA TYR A 24 6.63 3.92 14.68
C TYR A 24 7.80 4.67 14.10
N VAL A 25 7.64 5.18 12.88
CA VAL A 25 8.63 6.03 12.23
C VAL A 25 8.13 7.47 12.32
N SER A 26 8.76 8.25 13.18
CA SER A 26 8.39 9.64 13.47
C SER A 26 8.88 10.59 12.38
N SER A 27 8.45 11.84 12.42
CA SER A 27 8.91 12.91 11.52
C SER A 27 10.44 12.98 11.45
N ALA A 28 10.98 13.03 10.22
CA ALA A 28 12.41 12.98 9.95
C ALA A 28 13.13 11.71 10.48
N GLY A 29 12.40 10.69 10.92
CA GLY A 29 12.94 9.35 11.21
C GLY A 29 12.95 8.49 9.94
N THR A 30 13.93 7.59 9.81
CA THR A 30 14.03 6.69 8.66
C THR A 30 14.16 5.25 9.11
N ALA A 31 13.31 4.35 8.60
CA ALA A 31 13.44 2.90 8.76
C ALA A 31 13.94 2.30 7.44
N ILE A 32 14.99 1.48 7.50
CA ILE A 32 15.61 0.90 6.30
C ILE A 32 15.63 -0.62 6.44
N GLU A 33 15.33 -1.35 5.35
CA GLU A 33 15.40 -2.82 5.29
C GLU A 33 14.63 -3.50 6.43
N THR A 34 13.44 -2.97 6.73
CA THR A 34 12.59 -3.48 7.81
C THR A 34 11.68 -4.60 7.30
N THR A 35 11.56 -5.68 8.06
CA THR A 35 10.60 -6.76 7.79
C THR A 35 9.44 -6.66 8.76
N ILE A 36 8.21 -6.56 8.25
CA ILE A 36 6.98 -6.55 9.02
C ILE A 36 6.26 -7.86 8.77
N SER A 37 6.12 -8.67 9.81
CA SER A 37 5.53 -10.02 9.68
C SER A 37 4.85 -10.45 10.98
N GLY A 38 4.12 -11.54 10.93
CA GLY A 38 3.55 -12.18 12.12
C GLY A 38 3.19 -13.63 11.86
N ASN A 39 3.31 -14.50 12.87
CA ASN A 39 2.86 -15.89 12.77
C ASN A 39 1.43 -16.02 13.30
N TYR A 40 1.22 -15.81 14.60
CA TYR A 40 -0.10 -15.88 15.25
C TYR A 40 -0.63 -14.49 15.64
N ALA A 41 0.22 -13.48 15.63
CA ALA A 41 -0.14 -12.11 15.95
C ALA A 41 0.51 -11.15 14.95
N TRP A 42 -0.15 -10.01 14.71
CA TRP A 42 0.27 -9.03 13.72
C TRP A 42 1.55 -8.31 14.13
N GLY A 43 2.51 -8.21 13.22
CA GLY A 43 3.55 -7.19 13.27
C GLY A 43 3.05 -5.92 12.60
N SER A 44 3.31 -4.76 13.16
CA SER A 44 2.79 -3.49 12.64
C SER A 44 3.87 -2.42 12.48
N MET A 45 3.74 -1.56 11.46
CA MET A 45 4.52 -0.35 11.31
C MET A 45 3.59 0.82 10.99
N GLY A 46 3.74 1.93 11.73
CA GLY A 46 3.12 3.21 11.42
C GLY A 46 4.17 4.22 10.98
N ILE A 47 4.02 4.75 9.76
CA ILE A 47 4.88 5.82 9.24
C ILE A 47 4.11 7.12 9.38
N LEU A 48 4.55 7.96 10.29
CA LEU A 48 3.89 9.20 10.65
C LEU A 48 4.29 10.33 9.70
N ASN A 49 3.67 11.48 9.85
CA ASN A 49 3.97 12.66 9.04
C ASN A 49 5.47 12.99 9.06
N GLY A 50 6.07 13.07 7.86
CA GLY A 50 7.50 13.32 7.68
C GLY A 50 8.42 12.14 8.02
N GLY A 51 7.86 10.97 8.39
CA GLY A 51 8.61 9.73 8.54
C GLY A 51 8.80 9.01 7.19
N GLU A 52 9.87 8.26 7.08
CA GLU A 52 10.20 7.53 5.86
C GLU A 52 10.57 6.07 6.15
N ALA A 53 10.09 5.14 5.31
CA ALA A 53 10.55 3.77 5.30
C ALA A 53 11.04 3.38 3.91
N ILE A 54 12.17 2.68 3.83
CA ILE A 54 12.84 2.32 2.58
C ILE A 54 13.15 0.82 2.60
N LYS A 55 12.88 0.11 1.50
CA LYS A 55 13.12 -1.34 1.37
C LYS A 55 12.40 -2.16 2.43
N THR A 56 11.12 -1.89 2.63
CA THR A 56 10.31 -2.62 3.60
C THR A 56 9.77 -3.91 2.97
N THR A 57 9.96 -5.04 3.67
CA THR A 57 9.28 -6.29 3.33
C THR A 57 8.05 -6.47 4.19
N ILE A 58 6.87 -6.65 3.57
CA ILE A 58 5.62 -6.97 4.26
C ILE A 58 5.26 -8.41 3.97
N ALA A 59 5.32 -9.25 4.98
CA ALA A 59 5.00 -10.68 4.90
C ALA A 59 3.64 -10.98 5.55
N ASN A 60 3.29 -12.27 5.64
CA ASN A 60 2.02 -12.69 6.23
C ASN A 60 1.80 -12.08 7.62
N ASN A 61 0.58 -11.63 7.89
CA ASN A 61 0.21 -10.94 9.12
C ASN A 61 1.06 -9.69 9.45
N GLY A 62 1.75 -9.13 8.46
CA GLY A 62 2.35 -7.82 8.55
C GLY A 62 1.34 -6.73 8.20
N SER A 63 1.36 -5.61 8.91
CA SER A 63 0.53 -4.44 8.62
C SER A 63 1.35 -3.18 8.63
N VAL A 64 1.31 -2.42 7.53
CA VAL A 64 1.97 -1.12 7.43
C VAL A 64 0.92 -0.05 7.14
N GLU A 65 1.00 1.05 7.88
CA GLU A 65 0.17 2.22 7.66
C GLU A 65 1.03 3.43 7.38
N VAL A 66 0.75 4.15 6.30
CA VAL A 66 1.43 5.39 5.91
C VAL A 66 0.44 6.53 6.11
N ALA A 67 0.69 7.35 7.10
CA ALA A 67 -0.13 8.51 7.43
C ALA A 67 0.11 9.67 6.47
N ASN A 68 -0.72 10.70 6.57
CA ASN A 68 -0.55 11.95 5.84
C ASN A 68 0.88 12.50 6.00
N GLY A 69 1.55 12.79 4.89
CA GLY A 69 2.94 13.26 4.86
C GLY A 69 4.00 12.21 5.18
N GLY A 70 3.59 10.96 5.47
CA GLY A 70 4.51 9.82 5.55
C GLY A 70 4.83 9.25 4.17
N ARG A 71 5.99 8.60 4.05
CA ARG A 71 6.44 8.00 2.79
C ARG A 71 7.00 6.60 2.99
N ILE A 72 6.66 5.69 2.09
CA ILE A 72 7.29 4.37 1.99
C ILE A 72 7.78 4.12 0.57
N GLN A 73 8.99 3.57 0.43
CA GLN A 73 9.64 3.35 -0.86
C GLN A 73 10.21 1.94 -0.96
N GLU A 74 10.28 1.42 -2.19
CA GLU A 74 10.90 0.12 -2.50
C GLU A 74 10.30 -1.02 -1.63
N THR A 75 8.98 -1.03 -1.51
CA THR A 75 8.29 -2.06 -0.72
C THR A 75 8.19 -3.37 -1.50
N ASN A 76 8.52 -4.48 -0.82
CA ASN A 76 8.24 -5.83 -1.29
C ASN A 76 7.12 -6.44 -0.44
N GLN A 77 5.88 -6.44 -0.93
CA GLN A 77 4.74 -7.03 -0.23
C GLN A 77 4.45 -8.42 -0.77
N ILE A 78 4.79 -9.43 0.02
CA ILE A 78 4.57 -10.84 -0.28
C ILE A 78 3.36 -11.43 0.47
N GLY A 79 2.74 -10.62 1.33
CA GLY A 79 1.54 -10.94 2.11
C GLY A 79 1.11 -9.75 2.96
N GLY A 80 0.20 -9.96 3.91
CA GLY A 80 -0.22 -8.93 4.84
C GLY A 80 -0.96 -7.75 4.20
N LYS A 81 -0.85 -6.58 4.82
CA LYS A 81 -1.58 -5.38 4.41
C LYS A 81 -0.69 -4.14 4.42
N GLN A 82 -0.79 -3.33 3.38
CA GLN A 82 -0.27 -1.96 3.34
C GLN A 82 -1.42 -0.99 3.18
N SER A 83 -1.51 0.04 4.01
CA SER A 83 -2.53 1.08 3.95
C SER A 83 -1.87 2.43 3.76
N ILE A 84 -2.19 3.11 2.68
CA ILE A 84 -1.75 4.47 2.40
C ILE A 84 -2.94 5.38 2.65
N LEU A 85 -2.87 6.17 3.71
CA LEU A 85 -3.91 7.11 4.07
C LEU A 85 -3.84 8.37 3.20
N SER A 86 -4.86 9.22 3.28
CA SER A 86 -4.91 10.49 2.55
C SER A 86 -3.64 11.31 2.79
N GLY A 87 -3.01 11.77 1.71
CA GLY A 87 -1.72 12.48 1.76
C GLY A 87 -0.50 11.61 2.06
N GLY A 88 -0.66 10.30 2.28
CA GLY A 88 0.43 9.34 2.36
C GLY A 88 0.95 8.96 0.96
N ILE A 89 2.20 8.54 0.89
CA ILE A 89 2.88 8.24 -0.38
C ILE A 89 3.53 6.86 -0.34
N THR A 90 3.29 6.04 -1.37
CA THR A 90 4.08 4.84 -1.67
C THR A 90 4.72 4.96 -3.06
N ASP A 91 5.97 4.55 -3.18
CA ASP A 91 6.72 4.59 -4.43
C ASP A 91 7.55 3.31 -4.64
N ASN A 92 7.61 2.80 -5.87
CA ASN A 92 8.31 1.56 -6.21
C ASN A 92 7.86 0.36 -5.34
N ALA A 93 6.56 0.16 -5.17
CA ALA A 93 6.05 -1.00 -4.42
C ALA A 93 5.74 -2.17 -5.36
N THR A 94 6.24 -3.35 -4.99
CA THR A 94 5.91 -4.62 -5.66
C THR A 94 4.99 -5.44 -4.76
N ILE A 95 3.77 -5.73 -5.24
CA ILE A 95 2.73 -6.45 -4.52
C ILE A 95 2.56 -7.83 -5.18
N THR A 96 3.15 -8.85 -4.58
CA THR A 96 3.04 -10.24 -5.04
C THR A 96 2.07 -11.06 -4.21
N GLY A 97 1.61 -10.52 -3.10
CA GLY A 97 0.60 -11.11 -2.22
C GLY A 97 0.07 -10.11 -1.21
N GLY A 98 -1.07 -10.42 -0.60
CA GLY A 98 -1.73 -9.52 0.35
C GLY A 98 -2.45 -8.36 -0.34
N THR A 99 -2.73 -7.30 0.42
CA THR A 99 -3.59 -6.20 -0.04
C THR A 99 -2.93 -4.84 0.19
N LEU A 100 -2.87 -4.03 -0.87
CA LEU A 100 -2.59 -2.61 -0.82
C LEU A 100 -3.93 -1.85 -0.76
N TYR A 101 -4.14 -1.09 0.30
CA TYR A 101 -5.25 -0.17 0.44
C TYR A 101 -4.80 1.27 0.18
N LEU A 102 -5.50 1.97 -0.68
CA LEU A 102 -5.24 3.37 -1.02
C LEU A 102 -6.47 4.19 -0.67
N ALA A 103 -6.34 5.07 0.33
CA ALA A 103 -7.40 5.99 0.69
C ALA A 103 -7.53 7.12 -0.35
N ASP A 104 -8.64 7.82 -0.32
CA ASP A 104 -8.82 9.05 -1.08
C ASP A 104 -7.67 10.06 -0.81
N GLY A 105 -7.12 10.64 -1.86
CA GLY A 105 -5.98 11.55 -1.77
C GLY A 105 -4.62 10.88 -1.51
N ALA A 106 -4.55 9.54 -1.46
CA ALA A 106 -3.28 8.83 -1.42
C ALA A 106 -2.55 8.90 -2.77
N SER A 107 -1.22 8.83 -2.72
CA SER A 107 -0.37 8.75 -3.91
C SER A 107 0.39 7.44 -3.95
N ALA A 108 0.38 6.79 -5.11
CA ALA A 108 1.15 5.58 -5.35
C ALA A 108 1.76 5.60 -6.75
N THR A 109 3.08 5.51 -6.82
CA THR A 109 3.82 5.58 -8.09
C THR A 109 4.67 4.34 -8.31
N ASN A 110 4.86 3.99 -9.57
CA ASN A 110 5.68 2.85 -9.97
C ASN A 110 5.26 1.54 -9.29
N LEU A 111 3.94 1.31 -9.16
CA LEU A 111 3.41 0.07 -8.60
C LEU A 111 3.61 -1.09 -9.56
N ILE A 112 3.95 -2.26 -9.00
CA ILE A 112 3.91 -3.54 -9.70
C ILE A 112 2.97 -4.45 -8.91
N ILE A 113 1.81 -4.78 -9.48
CA ILE A 113 0.83 -5.66 -8.87
C ILE A 113 0.77 -6.96 -9.68
N ASN A 114 1.17 -8.05 -9.08
CA ASN A 114 1.13 -9.38 -9.69
C ASN A 114 -0.15 -10.14 -9.32
N SER A 115 -0.39 -11.28 -9.93
CA SER A 115 -1.65 -12.05 -9.89
C SER A 115 -2.17 -12.40 -8.47
N ASN A 116 -1.30 -12.50 -7.46
CA ASN A 116 -1.68 -12.79 -6.08
C ASN A 116 -1.72 -11.54 -5.20
N GLY A 117 -1.36 -10.38 -5.73
CA GLY A 117 -1.44 -9.10 -5.04
C GLY A 117 -2.77 -8.42 -5.33
N GLY A 118 -3.31 -7.73 -4.35
CA GLY A 118 -4.54 -6.99 -4.47
C GLY A 118 -4.42 -5.51 -4.18
N MET A 119 -5.26 -4.73 -4.83
CA MET A 119 -5.41 -3.30 -4.55
C MET A 119 -6.89 -3.00 -4.25
N ILE A 120 -7.10 -2.27 -3.17
CA ILE A 120 -8.40 -1.72 -2.79
C ILE A 120 -8.23 -0.21 -2.66
N GLY A 121 -9.18 0.56 -3.15
CA GLY A 121 -9.05 2.00 -3.01
C GLY A 121 -10.35 2.75 -3.16
N ASP A 122 -10.43 3.86 -2.46
CA ASP A 122 -11.41 4.92 -2.66
C ASP A 122 -10.70 6.05 -3.38
N PHE A 123 -11.04 6.28 -4.65
CA PHE A 123 -10.31 7.24 -5.48
C PHE A 123 -11.12 8.50 -5.75
N SER A 124 -10.50 9.64 -5.53
CA SER A 124 -11.00 10.94 -5.95
C SER A 124 -10.05 11.62 -6.93
N SER A 125 -10.41 12.82 -7.34
CA SER A 125 -9.54 13.64 -8.19
C SER A 125 -8.17 13.97 -7.56
N ALA A 126 -8.04 13.82 -6.24
CA ALA A 126 -6.78 14.02 -5.52
C ALA A 126 -5.87 12.78 -5.54
N SER A 127 -6.38 11.60 -5.92
CA SER A 127 -5.60 10.37 -5.99
C SER A 127 -4.70 10.36 -7.24
N TYR A 128 -3.44 9.96 -7.07
CA TYR A 128 -2.49 9.80 -8.16
C TYR A 128 -1.79 8.45 -8.09
N ILE A 129 -2.11 7.55 -9.02
CA ILE A 129 -1.59 6.19 -9.03
C ILE A 129 -1.07 5.86 -10.42
N THR A 130 0.15 5.34 -10.47
CA THR A 130 0.77 4.83 -11.70
C THR A 130 1.49 3.51 -11.42
N GLY A 131 1.60 2.67 -12.43
CA GLY A 131 2.31 1.40 -12.30
C GLY A 131 1.85 0.36 -13.30
N THR A 132 1.98 -0.89 -12.94
CA THR A 132 1.51 -2.02 -13.74
C THR A 132 0.70 -3.00 -12.90
N SER A 133 -0.32 -3.60 -13.51
CA SER A 133 -1.06 -4.74 -12.96
C SER A 133 -0.99 -5.89 -13.95
N ASN A 134 -0.35 -6.99 -13.54
CA ASN A 134 -0.09 -8.14 -14.42
C ASN A 134 0.51 -7.75 -15.79
N GLY A 135 1.53 -6.88 -15.74
CA GLY A 135 2.25 -6.39 -16.92
C GLY A 135 1.51 -5.36 -17.78
N LYS A 136 0.28 -4.95 -17.41
CA LYS A 136 -0.45 -3.88 -18.08
C LYS A 136 -0.29 -2.58 -17.31
N GLU A 137 0.03 -1.51 -18.00
CA GLU A 137 0.12 -0.17 -17.40
C GLU A 137 -1.22 0.24 -16.80
N ILE A 138 -1.19 0.75 -15.57
CA ILE A 138 -2.33 1.35 -14.87
C ILE A 138 -2.05 2.82 -14.58
N LYS A 139 -3.09 3.64 -14.73
CA LYS A 139 -3.05 5.05 -14.37
C LYS A 139 -4.39 5.47 -13.77
N ILE A 140 -4.33 6.10 -12.61
CA ILE A 140 -5.49 6.72 -11.96
C ILE A 140 -5.10 8.16 -11.62
N SER A 141 -5.74 9.11 -12.23
CA SER A 141 -5.50 10.54 -11.99
C SER A 141 -6.64 11.39 -12.57
N ASN A 142 -6.94 12.50 -11.93
CA ASN A 142 -7.90 13.50 -12.44
C ASN A 142 -9.25 12.91 -12.86
N GLY A 143 -9.79 11.95 -12.12
CA GLY A 143 -11.07 11.34 -12.45
C GLY A 143 -11.04 10.33 -13.61
N ILE A 144 -9.86 9.89 -14.03
CA ILE A 144 -9.70 8.90 -15.11
C ILE A 144 -8.96 7.69 -14.57
N MET A 145 -9.56 6.51 -14.75
CA MET A 145 -8.94 5.21 -14.44
C MET A 145 -8.71 4.45 -15.75
N GLN A 146 -7.48 4.02 -15.99
CA GLN A 146 -7.11 3.32 -17.22
C GLN A 146 -6.45 1.99 -16.93
N ASN A 147 -6.83 0.97 -17.74
CA ASN A 147 -6.20 -0.35 -17.81
C ASN A 147 -6.14 -1.13 -16.48
N LEU A 148 -6.97 -0.79 -15.50
CA LEU A 148 -6.99 -1.49 -14.24
C LEU A 148 -7.71 -2.83 -14.39
N THR A 149 -7.08 -3.90 -13.94
CA THR A 149 -7.70 -5.21 -13.82
C THR A 149 -7.89 -5.52 -12.34
N VAL A 150 -9.14 -5.73 -11.94
CA VAL A 150 -9.51 -6.09 -10.57
C VAL A 150 -9.67 -7.60 -10.52
N TYR A 151 -8.86 -8.27 -9.71
CA TYR A 151 -8.95 -9.70 -9.47
C TYR A 151 -9.57 -9.97 -8.11
N GLN A 152 -10.20 -11.12 -7.98
CA GLN A 152 -10.79 -11.78 -6.80
C GLN A 152 -10.86 -10.95 -5.50
N ALA A 153 -12.08 -10.69 -5.04
CA ALA A 153 -12.38 -10.08 -3.72
C ALA A 153 -11.80 -8.67 -3.46
N HIS A 154 -11.46 -7.93 -4.52
CA HIS A 154 -10.97 -6.57 -4.38
C HIS A 154 -12.08 -5.57 -4.74
N TYR A 155 -12.12 -4.48 -3.97
CA TYR A 155 -13.09 -3.40 -4.16
C TYR A 155 -12.37 -2.17 -4.66
N ILE A 156 -12.95 -1.52 -5.67
CA ILE A 156 -12.55 -0.21 -6.12
C ILE A 156 -13.79 0.65 -6.15
N THR A 157 -13.77 1.71 -5.37
CA THR A 157 -14.79 2.75 -5.41
C THR A 157 -14.25 3.91 -6.21
N VAL A 158 -14.96 4.31 -7.23
CA VAL A 158 -14.64 5.49 -8.05
C VAL A 158 -15.71 6.54 -7.79
N GLY A 159 -15.28 7.79 -7.55
CA GLY A 159 -16.18 8.89 -7.26
C GLY A 159 -17.05 9.26 -8.46
N GLU A 160 -18.06 10.10 -8.24
CA GLU A 160 -18.93 10.62 -9.29
C GLU A 160 -18.13 11.30 -10.40
N ARG A 161 -18.54 11.08 -11.67
CA ARG A 161 -17.92 11.63 -12.88
C ARG A 161 -16.57 11.02 -13.29
N TRP A 162 -16.23 9.84 -12.75
CA TRP A 162 -15.04 9.14 -13.18
C TRP A 162 -15.27 8.35 -14.48
N VAL A 163 -14.25 8.25 -15.29
CA VAL A 163 -14.26 7.44 -16.50
C VAL A 163 -13.34 6.24 -16.31
N ALA A 164 -13.91 5.04 -16.33
CA ALA A 164 -13.16 3.80 -16.36
C ALA A 164 -12.96 3.37 -17.82
N SER A 165 -11.72 3.39 -18.30
CA SER A 165 -11.38 3.00 -19.66
C SER A 165 -10.52 1.75 -19.67
N ARG A 166 -10.87 0.75 -20.50
CA ARG A 166 -10.15 -0.52 -20.66
C ARG A 166 -9.91 -1.26 -19.34
N SER A 167 -10.80 -1.08 -18.37
CA SER A 167 -10.71 -1.74 -17.07
C SER A 167 -11.54 -3.03 -17.09
N ILE A 168 -11.01 -4.08 -16.46
CA ILE A 168 -11.61 -5.41 -16.45
C ILE A 168 -11.83 -5.82 -15.00
N ILE A 169 -13.06 -6.27 -14.69
CA ILE A 169 -13.38 -6.92 -13.43
C ILE A 169 -13.42 -8.42 -13.71
N GLN A 170 -12.48 -9.15 -13.14
CA GLN A 170 -12.35 -10.58 -13.33
C GLN A 170 -12.58 -11.29 -11.99
N GLY A 171 -13.75 -11.91 -11.81
CA GLY A 171 -14.13 -12.66 -10.62
C GLY A 171 -14.20 -14.14 -10.91
N ASP A 172 -13.63 -14.97 -10.04
CA ASP A 172 -13.89 -16.40 -9.96
C ASP A 172 -14.29 -16.70 -8.51
N TYR A 173 -15.55 -17.08 -8.31
CA TYR A 173 -16.18 -17.50 -7.05
C TYR A 173 -16.23 -16.51 -5.85
N SER A 174 -15.65 -15.33 -5.92
CA SER A 174 -15.85 -14.28 -4.92
C SER A 174 -16.02 -12.92 -5.61
N LYS A 175 -16.87 -12.10 -5.04
CA LYS A 175 -17.35 -10.84 -5.64
C LYS A 175 -16.21 -9.83 -5.82
N SER A 176 -15.80 -9.58 -7.05
CA SER A 176 -15.07 -8.36 -7.40
C SER A 176 -16.09 -7.30 -7.81
N THR A 177 -16.06 -6.14 -7.22
CA THR A 177 -17.07 -5.09 -7.47
C THR A 177 -16.37 -3.77 -7.75
N MET A 178 -16.81 -3.10 -8.81
CA MET A 178 -16.46 -1.71 -9.08
C MET A 178 -17.74 -0.89 -8.90
N TYR A 179 -17.69 0.10 -8.04
CA TYR A 179 -18.76 1.09 -7.89
C TYR A 179 -18.37 2.32 -8.71
N ILE A 180 -19.26 2.73 -9.62
CA ILE A 180 -19.11 3.92 -10.48
C ILE A 180 -20.16 4.92 -10.09
#